data_85f2dc2d5280f5e1c791e5088058666a
#
_entry.id   85f2dc2d5280f5e1c791e5088058666a
#
_cell.length_a   1.000
_cell.length_b   1.000
_cell.length_c   1.000
_cell.angle_alpha   90.00
_cell.angle_beta   90.00
_cell.angle_gamma   90.00
#
_symmetry.space_group_name_H-M   'P 1'
#
loop_
_entity.id
_entity.type
_entity.pdbx_description
1 polymer ?
#
loop_
_entity_poly.entity_id
_entity_poly.type
_entity_poly.pdbx_seq_one_letter_code
_entity_poly.pdbx_strand_id
1 'polypeptide(L)'
;MKSFMGKRLVLALLTYTAAFVSVLQAQDDLFPPKPEPAVYVHDYAGWLEPGQKAQLELKLRTYWDSTSTQIVVMIRPDIGDYDKASYAFELGNRWGIGRADKDNGVVMLVKTEAPERGIFIATGYGTEGALPDITAGRIIRNTMAPFFRENRYYEGIDA
;
A
#
# COMPACT_ATOMS: atom_id res chain seq x y z
N MET A 1 -28.51 48.45 3.44
CA MET A 1 -27.34 47.91 4.20
C MET A 1 -27.45 46.43 4.63
N LYS A 2 -28.63 45.84 4.77
CA LYS A 2 -28.81 44.42 5.17
C LYS A 2 -28.53 43.39 4.06
N SER A 3 -28.57 43.76 2.75
CA SER A 3 -28.38 42.83 1.64
C SER A 3 -26.91 42.45 1.37
N PHE A 4 -25.97 43.33 1.74
CA PHE A 4 -24.53 43.10 1.47
C PHE A 4 -23.88 42.11 2.47
N MET A 5 -24.39 42.03 3.68
CA MET A 5 -23.86 41.16 4.74
C MET A 5 -24.22 39.69 4.51
N GLY A 6 -25.43 39.43 3.98
CA GLY A 6 -25.87 38.09 3.65
C GLY A 6 -25.07 37.43 2.50
N LYS A 7 -24.73 38.21 1.46
CA LYS A 7 -23.93 37.69 0.33
C LYS A 7 -22.50 37.34 0.72
N ARG A 8 -21.88 38.10 1.62
CA ARG A 8 -20.51 37.81 2.13
C ARG A 8 -20.48 36.59 3.03
N LEU A 9 -21.54 36.35 3.82
CA LEU A 9 -21.65 35.17 4.68
C LEU A 9 -21.86 33.90 3.86
N VAL A 10 -22.70 33.94 2.84
CA VAL A 10 -22.95 32.81 1.92
C VAL A 10 -21.70 32.47 1.13
N LEU A 11 -20.94 33.48 0.65
CA LEU A 11 -19.68 33.25 -0.07
C LEU A 11 -18.61 32.63 0.83
N ALA A 12 -18.52 33.03 2.09
CA ALA A 12 -17.58 32.47 3.06
C ALA A 12 -17.93 31.01 3.41
N LEU A 13 -19.23 30.68 3.51
CA LEU A 13 -19.67 29.30 3.74
C LEU A 13 -19.35 28.39 2.56
N LEU A 14 -19.57 28.89 1.32
CA LEU A 14 -19.25 28.14 0.10
C LEU A 14 -17.77 27.86 -0.07
N THR A 15 -16.90 28.83 0.28
CA THR A 15 -15.45 28.62 0.22
C THR A 15 -14.96 27.64 1.28
N TYR A 16 -15.55 27.64 2.48
CA TYR A 16 -15.21 26.71 3.55
C TYR A 16 -15.62 25.27 3.23
N THR A 17 -16.79 25.07 2.65
CA THR A 17 -17.27 23.74 2.23
C THR A 17 -16.44 23.19 1.06
N ALA A 18 -16.03 24.03 0.09
CA ALA A 18 -15.18 23.61 -1.01
C ALA A 18 -13.78 23.17 -0.54
N ALA A 19 -13.18 23.87 0.43
CA ALA A 19 -11.90 23.50 1.04
C ALA A 19 -11.98 22.18 1.79
N PHE A 20 -13.09 21.92 2.50
CA PHE A 20 -13.28 20.68 3.26
C PHE A 20 -13.45 19.47 2.34
N VAL A 21 -14.16 19.61 1.22
CA VAL A 21 -14.31 18.55 0.22
C VAL A 21 -12.98 18.22 -0.44
N SER A 22 -12.13 19.21 -0.72
CA SER A 22 -10.81 18.98 -1.32
C SER A 22 -9.86 18.20 -0.40
N VAL A 23 -9.94 18.41 0.91
CA VAL A 23 -9.12 17.65 1.87
C VAL A 23 -9.57 16.19 1.97
N LEU A 24 -10.87 15.91 1.90
CA LEU A 24 -11.36 14.52 1.87
C LEU A 24 -10.90 13.76 0.61
N GLN A 25 -10.91 14.40 -0.55
CA GLN A 25 -10.49 13.78 -1.80
C GLN A 25 -8.98 13.48 -1.83
N ALA A 26 -8.15 14.33 -1.22
CA ALA A 26 -6.70 14.10 -1.14
C ALA A 26 -6.33 12.86 -0.29
N GLN A 27 -7.17 12.46 0.66
CA GLN A 27 -6.96 11.24 1.44
C GLN A 27 -7.35 9.96 0.70
N ASP A 28 -8.32 10.01 -0.21
CA ASP A 28 -8.70 8.87 -1.03
C ASP A 28 -7.65 8.53 -2.10
N ASP A 29 -6.88 9.51 -2.59
CA ASP A 29 -5.81 9.29 -3.56
C ASP A 29 -4.61 8.52 -2.99
N LEU A 30 -4.41 8.53 -1.67
CA LEU A 30 -3.34 7.77 -1.01
C LEU A 30 -3.61 6.26 -1.01
N PHE A 31 -4.87 5.87 -0.92
CA PHE A 31 -5.29 4.48 -0.97
C PHE A 31 -6.09 4.23 -2.25
N PRO A 32 -5.46 3.67 -3.28
CA PRO A 32 -6.17 3.39 -4.52
C PRO A 32 -7.32 2.42 -4.27
N PRO A 33 -8.38 2.46 -5.09
CA PRO A 33 -9.48 1.52 -4.98
C PRO A 33 -8.98 0.08 -5.16
N LYS A 34 -9.60 -0.87 -4.45
CA LYS A 34 -9.30 -2.29 -4.62
C LYS A 34 -9.55 -2.69 -6.07
N PRO A 35 -8.57 -3.29 -6.76
CA PRO A 35 -8.76 -3.72 -8.13
C PRO A 35 -9.69 -4.93 -8.24
N GLU A 36 -10.56 -4.91 -9.23
CA GLU A 36 -11.39 -6.06 -9.62
C GLU A 36 -11.26 -6.30 -11.14
N PRO A 37 -10.74 -7.45 -11.57
CA PRO A 37 -10.26 -8.61 -10.78
C PRO A 37 -9.03 -8.30 -9.93
N ALA A 38 -8.77 -9.16 -8.93
CA ALA A 38 -7.65 -9.01 -8.02
C ALA A 38 -6.31 -8.96 -8.76
N VAL A 39 -5.48 -7.97 -8.40
CA VAL A 39 -4.10 -7.78 -8.84
C VAL A 39 -3.21 -7.85 -7.62
N TYR A 40 -2.08 -8.52 -7.73
CA TYR A 40 -1.17 -8.75 -6.59
C TYR A 40 0.04 -7.81 -6.56
N VAL A 41 0.39 -7.21 -7.72
CA VAL A 41 1.57 -6.34 -7.84
C VAL A 41 1.17 -4.96 -8.33
N HIS A 42 1.32 -3.97 -7.47
CA HIS A 42 0.99 -2.57 -7.71
C HIS A 42 2.27 -1.73 -7.69
N ASP A 43 2.75 -1.37 -8.86
CA ASP A 43 3.95 -0.54 -9.02
C ASP A 43 3.58 0.85 -9.53
N TYR A 44 3.49 1.80 -8.60
CA TYR A 44 3.24 3.21 -8.87
C TYR A 44 4.53 4.03 -9.03
N ALA A 45 5.68 3.41 -8.79
CA ALA A 45 6.99 4.05 -8.92
C ALA A 45 7.69 3.70 -10.25
N GLY A 46 7.18 2.70 -10.98
CA GLY A 46 7.78 2.24 -12.24
C GLY A 46 9.14 1.57 -12.04
N TRP A 47 9.31 0.83 -10.94
CA TRP A 47 10.57 0.15 -10.62
C TRP A 47 10.71 -1.22 -11.28
N LEU A 48 9.59 -1.79 -11.72
CA LEU A 48 9.55 -3.11 -12.35
C LEU A 48 9.33 -2.98 -13.85
N GLU A 49 10.13 -3.68 -14.63
CA GLU A 49 9.85 -3.88 -16.04
C GLU A 49 8.54 -4.66 -16.23
N PRO A 50 7.80 -4.45 -17.34
CA PRO A 50 6.53 -5.13 -17.57
C PRO A 50 6.60 -6.66 -17.45
N GLY A 51 7.70 -7.27 -17.92
CA GLY A 51 7.94 -8.72 -17.81
C GLY A 51 8.17 -9.17 -16.37
N GLN A 52 8.92 -8.39 -15.58
CA GLN A 52 9.17 -8.66 -14.16
C GLN A 52 7.87 -8.58 -13.35
N LYS A 53 7.07 -7.53 -13.59
CA LYS A 53 5.76 -7.38 -12.95
C LYS A 53 4.84 -8.57 -13.27
N ALA A 54 4.79 -9.00 -14.53
CA ALA A 54 3.98 -10.14 -14.95
C ALA A 54 4.43 -11.45 -14.29
N GLN A 55 5.72 -11.67 -14.13
CA GLN A 55 6.27 -12.85 -13.45
C GLN A 55 5.92 -12.87 -11.96
N LEU A 56 6.08 -11.76 -11.24
CA LEU A 56 5.65 -11.63 -9.85
C LEU A 56 4.15 -11.84 -9.69
N GLU A 57 3.35 -11.25 -10.56
CA GLU A 57 1.89 -11.40 -10.56
C GLU A 57 1.49 -12.87 -10.69
N LEU A 58 2.11 -13.60 -11.61
CA LEU A 58 1.88 -15.03 -11.79
C LEU A 58 2.32 -15.84 -10.57
N LYS A 59 3.50 -15.55 -10.01
CA LYS A 59 4.04 -16.21 -8.80
C LYS A 59 3.09 -16.05 -7.61
N LEU A 60 2.64 -14.83 -7.34
CA LEU A 60 1.78 -14.53 -6.21
C LEU A 60 0.36 -15.10 -6.38
N ARG A 61 -0.17 -15.10 -7.60
CA ARG A 61 -1.44 -15.76 -7.91
C ARG A 61 -1.36 -17.28 -7.70
N THR A 62 -0.30 -17.91 -8.21
CA THR A 62 -0.08 -19.36 -8.01
C THR A 62 0.08 -19.71 -6.53
N TYR A 63 0.74 -18.84 -5.76
CA TYR A 63 0.87 -18.99 -4.32
C TYR A 63 -0.50 -18.90 -3.62
N TRP A 64 -1.32 -17.92 -3.99
CA TRP A 64 -2.69 -17.81 -3.49
C TRP A 64 -3.52 -19.07 -3.80
N ASP A 65 -3.49 -19.55 -5.04
CA ASP A 65 -4.25 -20.72 -5.47
C ASP A 65 -3.86 -21.99 -4.70
N SER A 66 -2.59 -22.12 -4.32
CA SER A 66 -2.07 -23.31 -3.62
C SER A 66 -2.19 -23.24 -2.10
N THR A 67 -2.11 -22.03 -1.49
CA THR A 67 -2.03 -21.86 -0.03
C THR A 67 -3.22 -21.14 0.56
N SER A 68 -4.00 -20.45 -0.25
CA SER A 68 -5.04 -19.49 0.17
C SER A 68 -4.48 -18.30 0.99
N THR A 69 -3.17 -18.06 0.99
CA THR A 69 -2.55 -16.87 1.59
C THR A 69 -2.35 -15.81 0.52
N GLN A 70 -2.96 -14.65 0.72
CA GLN A 70 -2.87 -13.54 -0.23
C GLN A 70 -1.69 -12.65 0.11
N ILE A 71 -0.75 -12.51 -0.83
CA ILE A 71 0.36 -11.57 -0.72
C ILE A 71 0.15 -10.48 -1.77
N VAL A 72 0.18 -9.22 -1.34
CA VAL A 72 0.11 -8.05 -2.23
C VAL A 72 1.39 -7.24 -2.08
N VAL A 73 2.00 -6.93 -3.21
CA VAL A 73 3.17 -6.04 -3.31
C VAL A 73 2.69 -4.67 -3.74
N MET A 74 2.99 -3.65 -2.93
CA MET A 74 2.67 -2.25 -3.16
C MET A 74 3.95 -1.42 -3.21
N ILE A 75 4.31 -0.91 -4.38
CA ILE A 75 5.47 -0.04 -4.59
C ILE A 75 4.97 1.38 -4.81
N ARG A 76 5.30 2.31 -3.89
CA ARG A 76 4.83 3.69 -3.93
C ARG A 76 5.92 4.70 -3.66
N PRO A 77 5.94 5.83 -4.42
CA PRO A 77 6.82 6.94 -4.12
C PRO A 77 6.38 7.70 -2.87
N ASP A 78 5.08 7.81 -2.63
CA ASP A 78 4.50 8.58 -1.55
C ASP A 78 3.36 7.83 -0.83
N ILE A 79 3.29 7.99 0.49
CA ILE A 79 2.27 7.44 1.38
C ILE A 79 1.69 8.53 2.31
N GLY A 80 1.85 9.82 1.96
CA GLY A 80 1.41 10.96 2.77
C GLY A 80 2.10 11.00 4.13
N ASP A 81 1.34 11.37 5.15
CA ASP A 81 1.81 11.47 6.53
C ASP A 81 1.84 10.12 7.29
N TYR A 82 1.53 9.02 6.60
CA TYR A 82 1.58 7.68 7.20
C TYR A 82 3.04 7.21 7.35
N ASP A 83 3.33 6.54 8.48
CA ASP A 83 4.46 5.63 8.52
C ASP A 83 4.16 4.35 7.71
N LYS A 84 5.20 3.60 7.35
CA LYS A 84 5.07 2.41 6.52
C LYS A 84 4.17 1.33 7.13
N ALA A 85 4.24 1.15 8.45
CA ALA A 85 3.45 0.13 9.13
C ALA A 85 1.97 0.50 9.09
N SER A 86 1.62 1.71 9.52
CA SER A 86 0.25 2.21 9.51
C SER A 86 -0.36 2.18 8.11
N TYR A 87 0.39 2.61 7.08
CA TYR A 87 -0.08 2.55 5.70
C TYR A 87 -0.36 1.11 5.23
N ALA A 88 0.57 0.18 5.49
CA ALA A 88 0.44 -1.20 5.04
C ALA A 88 -0.73 -1.92 5.73
N PHE A 89 -0.93 -1.73 7.03
CA PHE A 89 -2.08 -2.28 7.75
C PHE A 89 -3.41 -1.68 7.28
N GLU A 90 -3.47 -0.35 7.11
CA GLU A 90 -4.67 0.33 6.62
C GLU A 90 -5.04 -0.13 5.21
N LEU A 91 -4.06 -0.27 4.30
CA LEU A 91 -4.28 -0.81 2.97
C LEU A 91 -4.82 -2.24 3.03
N GLY A 92 -4.22 -3.09 3.86
CA GLY A 92 -4.67 -4.46 4.09
C GLY A 92 -6.12 -4.54 4.52
N ASN A 93 -6.52 -3.69 5.47
CA ASN A 93 -7.89 -3.59 5.98
C ASN A 93 -8.87 -3.08 4.92
N ARG A 94 -8.55 -1.98 4.23
CA ARG A 94 -9.41 -1.38 3.20
C ARG A 94 -9.66 -2.33 2.02
N TRP A 95 -8.65 -3.06 1.62
CA TRP A 95 -8.76 -4.01 0.51
C TRP A 95 -9.25 -5.38 0.95
N GLY A 96 -9.30 -5.66 2.26
CA GLY A 96 -9.63 -6.98 2.79
C GLY A 96 -8.68 -8.04 2.22
N ILE A 97 -7.35 -7.79 2.34
CA ILE A 97 -6.33 -8.68 1.81
C ILE A 97 -6.28 -9.94 2.67
N GLY A 98 -6.37 -11.11 2.00
CA GLY A 98 -6.52 -12.40 2.64
C GLY A 98 -7.97 -12.86 2.71
N ARG A 99 -8.21 -13.95 3.42
CA ARG A 99 -9.55 -14.48 3.66
C ARG A 99 -10.07 -13.96 5.00
N ALA A 100 -11.30 -13.44 5.01
CA ALA A 100 -11.94 -12.92 6.21
C ALA A 100 -12.09 -13.96 7.34
N ASP A 101 -12.17 -15.25 6.98
CA ASP A 101 -12.26 -16.38 7.92
C ASP A 101 -10.91 -16.84 8.45
N LYS A 102 -9.80 -16.44 7.83
CA LYS A 102 -8.43 -16.90 8.15
C LYS A 102 -7.48 -15.79 8.52
N ASP A 103 -7.79 -14.54 8.16
CA ASP A 103 -6.95 -13.36 8.39
C ASP A 103 -5.50 -13.54 7.88
N ASN A 104 -5.38 -14.22 6.72
CA ASN A 104 -4.12 -14.71 6.16
C ASN A 104 -3.60 -13.84 5.01
N GLY A 105 -3.76 -12.53 5.11
CA GLY A 105 -3.22 -11.55 4.18
C GLY A 105 -1.82 -11.11 4.53
N VAL A 106 -1.03 -10.76 3.51
CA VAL A 106 0.28 -10.13 3.64
C VAL A 106 0.37 -8.94 2.71
N VAL A 107 0.79 -7.79 3.22
CA VAL A 107 1.10 -6.60 2.41
C VAL A 107 2.58 -6.32 2.49
N MET A 108 3.28 -6.41 1.35
CA MET A 108 4.66 -5.96 1.21
C MET A 108 4.64 -4.54 0.63
N LEU A 109 4.91 -3.55 1.48
CA LEU A 109 5.02 -2.15 1.08
C LEU A 109 6.48 -1.79 0.80
N VAL A 110 6.74 -1.22 -0.38
CA VAL A 110 8.02 -0.63 -0.76
C VAL A 110 7.81 0.87 -0.97
N LYS A 111 8.28 1.68 -0.02
CA LYS A 111 8.30 3.15 -0.11
C LYS A 111 9.59 3.57 -0.79
N THR A 112 9.50 4.25 -1.95
CA THR A 112 10.67 4.48 -2.81
C THR A 112 11.38 5.80 -2.57
N GLU A 113 10.70 6.81 -2.01
CA GLU A 113 11.22 8.16 -1.80
C GLU A 113 11.33 8.52 -0.31
N ALA A 114 12.14 9.53 0.01
CA ALA A 114 12.22 10.15 1.33
C ALA A 114 10.95 11.00 1.62
N PRO A 115 10.58 11.25 2.89
CA PRO A 115 11.09 10.55 4.07
C PRO A 115 10.61 9.10 4.12
N GLU A 116 11.12 8.31 5.06
CA GLU A 116 10.63 6.95 5.32
C GLU A 116 10.87 5.93 4.19
N ARG A 117 11.80 6.21 3.22
CA ARG A 117 12.19 5.22 2.22
C ARG A 117 12.53 3.87 2.87
N GLY A 118 11.95 2.77 2.35
CA GLY A 118 12.22 1.44 2.89
C GLY A 118 11.09 0.44 2.61
N ILE A 119 11.21 -0.71 3.24
CA ILE A 119 10.29 -1.83 3.06
C ILE A 119 9.60 -2.12 4.39
N PHE A 120 8.33 -2.48 4.33
CA PHE A 120 7.58 -3.02 5.45
C PHE A 120 6.73 -4.21 4.97
N ILE A 121 6.62 -5.24 5.80
CA ILE A 121 5.77 -6.40 5.56
C ILE A 121 4.75 -6.44 6.70
N ALA A 122 3.49 -6.19 6.38
CA ALA A 122 2.37 -6.34 7.29
C ALA A 122 1.75 -7.73 7.12
N THR A 123 1.48 -8.41 8.22
CA THR A 123 0.88 -9.74 8.26
C THR A 123 -0.45 -9.71 9.01
N GLY A 124 -1.47 -10.39 8.50
CA GLY A 124 -2.69 -10.65 9.25
C GLY A 124 -2.47 -11.70 10.34
N TYR A 125 -3.34 -11.73 11.33
CA TYR A 125 -3.23 -12.66 12.49
C TYR A 125 -3.09 -14.12 12.10
N GLY A 126 -3.73 -14.55 11.01
CA GLY A 126 -3.65 -15.92 10.53
C GLY A 126 -2.29 -16.31 9.94
N THR A 127 -1.43 -15.34 9.65
CA THR A 127 -0.08 -15.55 9.14
C THR A 127 1.00 -15.38 10.20
N GLU A 128 0.70 -14.82 11.38
CA GLU A 128 1.69 -14.57 12.43
C GLU A 128 2.44 -15.83 12.89
N GLY A 129 1.76 -16.98 12.90
CA GLY A 129 2.39 -18.26 13.24
C GLY A 129 3.46 -18.72 12.22
N ALA A 130 3.28 -18.39 10.93
CA ALA A 130 4.20 -18.75 9.86
C ALA A 130 5.20 -17.63 9.57
N LEU A 131 4.76 -16.37 9.66
CA LEU A 131 5.54 -15.16 9.38
C LEU A 131 5.41 -14.14 10.52
N PRO A 132 6.02 -14.38 11.69
CA PRO A 132 6.09 -13.39 12.76
C PRO A 132 6.85 -12.12 12.32
N ASP A 133 6.57 -10.98 12.94
CA ASP A 133 7.22 -9.69 12.65
C ASP A 133 8.75 -9.75 12.69
N ILE A 134 9.32 -10.51 13.65
CA ILE A 134 10.77 -10.70 13.73
C ILE A 134 11.33 -11.41 12.50
N THR A 135 10.58 -12.34 11.93
CA THR A 135 10.95 -13.05 10.69
C THR A 135 10.78 -12.15 9.48
N ALA A 136 9.68 -11.40 9.38
CA ALA A 136 9.47 -10.38 8.34
C ALA A 136 10.62 -9.35 8.34
N GLY A 137 11.00 -8.83 9.52
CA GLY A 137 12.13 -7.94 9.66
C GLY A 137 13.48 -8.56 9.26
N ARG A 138 13.66 -9.86 9.49
CA ARG A 138 14.87 -10.60 9.07
C ARG A 138 14.91 -10.76 7.55
N ILE A 139 13.81 -11.10 6.91
CA ILE A 139 13.67 -11.18 5.45
C ILE A 139 14.04 -9.83 4.81
N ILE A 140 13.48 -8.74 5.32
CA ILE A 140 13.81 -7.40 4.82
C ILE A 140 15.31 -7.13 4.91
N ARG A 141 15.93 -7.34 6.09
CA ARG A 141 17.33 -6.96 6.32
C ARG A 141 18.34 -7.86 5.59
N ASN A 142 18.09 -9.17 5.59
CA ASN A 142 19.09 -10.16 5.18
C ASN A 142 18.87 -10.66 3.76
N THR A 143 17.63 -10.64 3.27
CA THR A 143 17.28 -11.14 1.93
C THR A 143 17.04 -10.00 0.94
N MET A 144 16.15 -9.06 1.27
CA MET A 144 15.74 -8.01 0.33
C MET A 144 16.76 -6.86 0.25
N ALA A 145 17.19 -6.33 1.39
CA ALA A 145 18.01 -5.11 1.46
C ALA A 145 19.36 -5.20 0.70
N PRO A 146 20.05 -6.33 0.61
CA PRO A 146 21.25 -6.45 -0.23
C PRO A 146 20.98 -6.11 -1.70
N PHE A 147 19.92 -6.66 -2.29
CA PHE A 147 19.51 -6.37 -3.67
C PHE A 147 19.10 -4.91 -3.86
N PHE A 148 18.36 -4.35 -2.90
CA PHE A 148 17.91 -2.95 -2.96
C PHE A 148 19.09 -1.95 -2.92
N ARG A 149 20.16 -2.26 -2.23
CA ARG A 149 21.39 -1.44 -2.23
C ARG A 149 22.11 -1.43 -3.59
N GLU A 150 21.90 -2.48 -4.38
CA GLU A 150 22.43 -2.64 -5.73
C GLU A 150 21.44 -2.18 -6.81
N ASN A 151 20.33 -1.57 -6.44
CA ASN A 151 19.20 -1.18 -7.30
C ASN A 151 18.54 -2.35 -8.07
N ARG A 152 18.68 -3.56 -7.56
CA ARG A 152 18.11 -4.80 -8.08
C ARG A 152 16.77 -5.06 -7.39
N TYR A 153 15.79 -4.21 -7.67
CA TYR A 153 14.53 -4.17 -6.95
C TYR A 153 13.66 -5.40 -7.19
N TYR A 154 13.60 -5.86 -8.44
CA TYR A 154 12.86 -7.07 -8.80
C TYR A 154 13.37 -8.28 -8.02
N GLU A 155 14.68 -8.53 -8.05
CA GLU A 155 15.29 -9.67 -7.37
C GLU A 155 15.11 -9.59 -5.85
N GLY A 156 15.15 -8.38 -5.30
CA GLY A 156 14.91 -8.19 -3.87
C GLY A 156 13.45 -8.44 -3.46
N ILE A 157 12.49 -8.19 -4.34
CA ILE A 157 11.07 -8.47 -4.09
C ILE A 157 10.76 -9.96 -4.34
N ASP A 158 11.39 -10.56 -5.34
CA ASP A 158 11.15 -11.95 -5.74
C ASP A 158 11.82 -12.98 -4.81
N ALA A 159 12.89 -12.58 -4.11
CA ALA A 159 13.67 -13.44 -3.21
C ALA A 159 12.90 -13.89 -1.98
#